data_ba9137eb690703fb9da4b4426ad38e05
#
_entry.id   ba9137eb690703fb9da4b4426ad38e05
#
_cell.length_a   1.000
_cell.length_b   1.000
_cell.length_c   1.000
_cell.angle_alpha   90.00
_cell.angle_beta   90.00
_cell.angle_gamma   90.00
#
_symmetry.space_group_name_H-M   'P 1'
#
loop_
_entity.id
_entity.type
_entity.pdbx_description
1 polymer ?
#
loop_
_entity_poly.entity_id
_entity_poly.type
_entity_poly.pdbx_seq_one_letter_code
_entity_poly.pdbx_strand_id
1 'polypeptide(L)'
;MGRVGVLLLNLSGPDKLEDVGPFLYNLFSDPEIIRLPFSWLQKPLAWFIATRRTSQSQENYRKIGGGSPLRSITEQQGKALKERLNTLGRDANIYIGMRYWHPFTEEAITKITEENIKHLVILPLYPQFSISTSGSSFRLLEKLWQKNPKLQQMAYNAIPSWYKQSCYLQAMADLISQELDQLLNPNEAHIFFSAHGVPKS
;
A
#
# COMPACT_ATOMS: atom_id res chain seq x y z
N MET A 1 19.71 16.52 15.76
CA MET A 1 18.46 15.78 15.59
C MET A 1 18.79 14.43 14.93
N GLY A 2 18.19 13.32 15.39
CA GLY A 2 18.38 12.02 14.74
C GLY A 2 17.71 11.99 13.36
N ARG A 3 18.21 11.12 12.46
CA ARG A 3 17.60 10.93 11.11
C ARG A 3 16.15 10.47 11.23
N VAL A 4 15.26 11.14 10.49
CA VAL A 4 13.86 10.79 10.40
C VAL A 4 13.63 9.97 9.15
N GLY A 5 12.85 8.90 9.26
CA GLY A 5 12.38 8.11 8.13
C GLY A 5 10.86 8.20 7.99
N VAL A 6 10.36 8.10 6.76
CA VAL A 6 8.95 7.92 6.46
C VAL A 6 8.80 6.61 5.70
N LEU A 7 8.05 5.68 6.26
CA LEU A 7 7.70 4.41 5.62
C LEU A 7 6.32 4.51 4.99
N LEU A 8 6.29 4.55 3.66
CA LEU A 8 5.07 4.48 2.88
C LEU A 8 4.66 3.01 2.73
N LEU A 9 3.44 2.68 3.14
CA LEU A 9 2.89 1.33 3.03
C LEU A 9 1.83 1.27 1.94
N ASN A 10 1.94 0.26 1.07
CA ASN A 10 0.94 0.01 0.04
C ASN A 10 0.75 -1.49 -0.22
N LEU A 11 -0.32 -1.85 -0.95
CA LEU A 11 -0.66 -3.25 -1.21
C LEU A 11 0.36 -3.92 -2.12
N SER A 12 0.79 -3.22 -3.14
CA SER A 12 1.53 -3.67 -4.31
C SER A 12 0.68 -4.26 -5.45
N GLY A 13 1.37 -4.62 -6.51
CA GLY A 13 0.87 -5.39 -7.63
C GLY A 13 2.06 -5.98 -8.37
N PRO A 14 1.84 -6.92 -9.31
CA PRO A 14 2.93 -7.53 -10.09
C PRO A 14 3.55 -6.48 -11.02
N ASP A 15 4.87 -6.44 -11.09
CA ASP A 15 5.59 -5.51 -11.98
C ASP A 15 5.46 -5.94 -13.46
N LYS A 16 5.30 -7.24 -13.73
CA LYS A 16 5.16 -7.84 -15.05
C LYS A 16 4.29 -9.10 -15.01
N LEU A 17 3.94 -9.64 -16.18
CA LEU A 17 3.01 -10.78 -16.27
C LEU A 17 3.49 -12.03 -15.54
N GLU A 18 4.79 -12.29 -15.54
CA GLU A 18 5.39 -13.45 -14.87
C GLU A 18 5.22 -13.37 -13.34
N ASP A 19 5.14 -12.17 -12.80
CA ASP A 19 5.02 -11.92 -11.37
C ASP A 19 3.59 -12.14 -10.84
N VAL A 20 2.59 -12.24 -11.72
CA VAL A 20 1.17 -12.35 -11.35
C VAL A 20 0.89 -13.57 -10.48
N GLY A 21 1.41 -14.74 -10.84
CA GLY A 21 1.22 -15.96 -10.06
C GLY A 21 1.80 -15.86 -8.63
N PRO A 22 3.09 -15.55 -8.48
CA PRO A 22 3.71 -15.32 -7.18
C PRO A 22 3.03 -14.22 -6.35
N PHE A 23 2.65 -13.10 -6.97
CA PHE A 23 1.90 -12.04 -6.30
C PHE A 23 0.55 -12.54 -5.74
N LEU A 24 -0.23 -13.27 -6.54
CA LEU A 24 -1.51 -13.84 -6.11
C LEU A 24 -1.33 -14.86 -4.98
N TYR A 25 -0.27 -15.66 -5.04
CA TYR A 25 0.05 -16.59 -3.96
C TYR A 25 0.32 -15.85 -2.65
N ASN A 26 1.13 -14.80 -2.68
CA ASN A 26 1.41 -13.98 -1.51
C ASN A 26 0.12 -13.33 -0.95
N LEU A 27 -0.70 -12.76 -1.84
CA LEU A 27 -1.97 -12.13 -1.48
C LEU A 27 -2.91 -13.12 -0.78
N PHE A 28 -3.14 -14.30 -1.35
CA PHE A 28 -4.06 -15.29 -0.79
C PHE A 28 -3.46 -16.07 0.39
N SER A 29 -2.15 -15.97 0.61
CA SER A 29 -1.49 -16.52 1.79
C SER A 29 -1.69 -15.66 3.04
N ASP A 30 -2.23 -14.44 2.91
CA ASP A 30 -2.50 -13.58 4.04
C ASP A 30 -3.82 -13.99 4.73
N PRO A 31 -3.79 -14.34 6.04
CA PRO A 31 -5.00 -14.64 6.81
C PRO A 31 -5.98 -13.47 6.92
N GLU A 32 -5.53 -12.23 6.67
CA GLU A 32 -6.42 -11.06 6.66
C GLU A 32 -7.23 -10.94 5.37
N ILE A 33 -6.80 -11.62 4.32
CA ILE A 33 -7.52 -11.69 3.04
C ILE A 33 -8.43 -12.91 3.00
N ILE A 34 -7.92 -14.08 3.41
CA ILE A 34 -8.71 -15.32 3.50
C ILE A 34 -8.54 -15.89 4.89
N ARG A 35 -9.59 -15.83 5.70
CA ARG A 35 -9.58 -16.40 7.05
C ARG A 35 -9.99 -17.87 7.00
N LEU A 36 -9.09 -18.73 7.43
CA LEU A 36 -9.36 -20.16 7.55
C LEU A 36 -9.34 -20.59 9.03
N PRO A 37 -10.17 -21.56 9.42
CA PRO A 37 -10.15 -22.07 10.78
C PRO A 37 -8.85 -22.79 11.14
N PHE A 38 -8.12 -23.31 10.11
CA PHE A 38 -6.88 -24.03 10.29
C PHE A 38 -5.77 -23.38 9.47
N SER A 39 -4.74 -22.87 10.15
CA SER A 39 -3.62 -22.14 9.53
C SER A 39 -2.80 -22.99 8.54
N TRP A 40 -2.74 -24.30 8.74
CA TRP A 40 -2.01 -25.22 7.84
C TRP A 40 -2.65 -25.35 6.45
N LEU A 41 -3.93 -25.04 6.31
CA LEU A 41 -4.62 -24.99 5.01
C LEU A 41 -4.34 -23.72 4.21
N GLN A 42 -3.80 -22.67 4.84
CA GLN A 42 -3.64 -21.36 4.21
C GLN A 42 -2.79 -21.41 2.95
N LYS A 43 -1.59 -21.98 3.05
CA LYS A 43 -0.66 -22.06 1.91
C LYS A 43 -1.14 -22.97 0.78
N PRO A 44 -1.64 -24.21 1.04
CA PRO A 44 -2.22 -25.05 -0.01
C PRO A 44 -3.39 -24.39 -0.74
N LEU A 45 -4.31 -23.76 0.01
CA LEU A 45 -5.44 -23.07 -0.60
C LEU A 45 -4.98 -21.85 -1.41
N ALA A 46 -4.06 -21.05 -0.88
CA ALA A 46 -3.48 -19.90 -1.59
C ALA A 46 -2.85 -20.33 -2.92
N TRP A 47 -2.07 -21.41 -2.91
CA TRP A 47 -1.47 -21.97 -4.12
C TRP A 47 -2.53 -22.40 -5.14
N PHE A 48 -3.56 -23.12 -4.70
CA PHE A 48 -4.65 -23.56 -5.57
C PHE A 48 -5.40 -22.38 -6.20
N ILE A 49 -5.75 -21.38 -5.42
CA ILE A 49 -6.45 -20.19 -5.91
C ILE A 49 -5.56 -19.39 -6.88
N ALA A 50 -4.29 -19.17 -6.49
CA ALA A 50 -3.35 -18.44 -7.32
C ALA A 50 -3.17 -19.12 -8.68
N THR A 51 -2.95 -20.45 -8.70
CA THR A 51 -2.80 -21.21 -9.95
C THR A 51 -4.03 -21.07 -10.86
N ARG A 52 -5.23 -21.17 -10.28
CA ARG A 52 -6.49 -21.03 -11.03
C ARG A 52 -6.71 -19.63 -11.59
N ARG A 53 -6.27 -18.60 -10.85
CA ARG A 53 -6.51 -17.20 -11.21
C ARG A 53 -5.41 -16.56 -12.05
N THR A 54 -4.23 -17.15 -12.12
CA THR A 54 -3.06 -16.53 -12.77
C THR A 54 -3.35 -16.16 -14.22
N SER A 55 -3.85 -17.08 -15.05
CA SER A 55 -4.08 -16.81 -16.47
C SER A 55 -5.09 -15.67 -16.72
N GLN A 56 -6.21 -15.70 -15.99
CA GLN A 56 -7.22 -14.64 -16.09
C GLN A 56 -6.69 -13.29 -15.60
N SER A 57 -5.91 -13.30 -14.52
CA SER A 57 -5.31 -12.08 -14.00
C SER A 57 -4.24 -11.54 -14.93
N GLN A 58 -3.41 -12.39 -15.53
CA GLN A 58 -2.43 -11.99 -16.55
C GLN A 58 -3.10 -11.31 -17.75
N GLU A 59 -4.24 -11.83 -18.19
CA GLU A 59 -5.00 -11.21 -19.27
C GLU A 59 -5.50 -9.80 -18.89
N ASN A 60 -6.00 -9.64 -17.66
CA ASN A 60 -6.42 -8.34 -17.16
C ASN A 60 -5.23 -7.36 -17.04
N TYR A 61 -4.08 -7.80 -16.50
CA TYR A 61 -2.88 -6.98 -16.44
C TYR A 61 -2.35 -6.62 -17.83
N ARG A 62 -2.46 -7.52 -18.82
CA ARG A 62 -2.07 -7.23 -20.20
C ARG A 62 -2.84 -6.05 -20.79
N LYS A 63 -4.14 -5.91 -20.45
CA LYS A 63 -4.99 -4.78 -20.88
C LYS A 63 -4.57 -3.42 -20.33
N ILE A 64 -3.81 -3.39 -19.21
CA ILE A 64 -3.35 -2.17 -18.57
C ILE A 64 -1.83 -1.96 -18.68
N GLY A 65 -1.19 -2.61 -19.67
CA GLY A 65 0.25 -2.42 -19.93
C GLY A 65 1.17 -3.52 -19.43
N GLY A 66 0.63 -4.68 -18.98
CA GLY A 66 1.40 -5.87 -18.63
C GLY A 66 1.84 -5.98 -17.17
N GLY A 67 1.57 -4.95 -16.36
CA GLY A 67 1.87 -4.92 -14.94
C GLY A 67 1.04 -3.89 -14.19
N SER A 68 1.23 -3.81 -12.90
CA SER A 68 0.58 -2.80 -12.05
C SER A 68 1.39 -1.50 -12.04
N PRO A 69 0.77 -0.33 -12.27
CA PRO A 69 1.46 0.95 -12.15
C PRO A 69 1.69 1.37 -10.69
N LEU A 70 1.18 0.60 -9.73
CA LEU A 70 1.12 1.01 -8.32
C LEU A 70 2.49 1.31 -7.73
N ARG A 71 3.51 0.52 -8.08
CA ARG A 71 4.88 0.74 -7.62
C ARG A 71 5.44 2.07 -8.10
N SER A 72 5.38 2.33 -9.41
CA SER A 72 5.91 3.57 -9.99
C SER A 72 5.17 4.81 -9.47
N ILE A 73 3.85 4.72 -9.28
CA ILE A 73 3.04 5.79 -8.69
C ILE A 73 3.46 6.02 -7.23
N THR A 74 3.66 4.96 -6.45
CA THR A 74 4.10 5.08 -5.05
C THR A 74 5.49 5.70 -4.95
N GLU A 75 6.41 5.35 -5.86
CA GLU A 75 7.75 5.96 -5.94
C GLU A 75 7.67 7.46 -6.26
N GLN A 76 6.80 7.85 -7.19
CA GLN A 76 6.55 9.26 -7.52
C GLN A 76 5.95 10.02 -6.33
N GLN A 77 4.98 9.45 -5.63
CA GLN A 77 4.41 10.02 -4.42
C GLN A 77 5.47 10.19 -3.33
N GLY A 78 6.34 9.19 -3.15
CA GLY A 78 7.44 9.26 -2.20
C GLY A 78 8.43 10.37 -2.53
N LYS A 79 8.77 10.53 -3.82
CA LYS A 79 9.64 11.60 -4.30
C LYS A 79 9.01 12.98 -4.04
N ALA A 80 7.75 13.17 -4.42
CA ALA A 80 7.04 14.44 -4.21
C ALA A 80 6.92 14.79 -2.71
N LEU A 81 6.65 13.77 -1.86
CA LEU A 81 6.63 13.97 -0.41
C LEU A 81 7.99 14.42 0.13
N LYS A 82 9.08 13.79 -0.31
CA LYS A 82 10.45 14.18 0.08
C LYS A 82 10.76 15.62 -0.32
N GLU A 83 10.45 15.99 -1.55
CA GLU A 83 10.64 17.35 -2.05
C GLU A 83 9.84 18.36 -1.21
N ARG A 84 8.58 18.04 -0.91
CA ARG A 84 7.73 18.91 -0.09
C ARG A 84 8.24 19.05 1.34
N LEU A 85 8.68 17.95 1.97
CA LEU A 85 9.29 18.00 3.30
C LEU A 85 10.55 18.88 3.32
N ASN A 86 11.40 18.76 2.31
CA ASN A 86 12.61 19.58 2.18
C ASN A 86 12.27 21.08 2.08
N THR A 87 11.25 21.47 1.30
CA THR A 87 10.81 22.88 1.22
C THR A 87 10.29 23.42 2.56
N LEU A 88 9.86 22.54 3.45
CA LEU A 88 9.43 22.89 4.81
C LEU A 88 10.57 22.81 5.84
N GLY A 89 11.82 22.66 5.39
CA GLY A 89 12.98 22.51 6.26
C GLY A 89 13.01 21.20 7.06
N ARG A 90 12.32 20.17 6.58
CA ARG A 90 12.23 18.84 7.19
C ARG A 90 12.94 17.83 6.30
N ASP A 91 14.16 17.44 6.66
CA ASP A 91 14.87 16.35 5.97
C ASP A 91 14.40 15.00 6.50
N ALA A 92 13.90 14.15 5.60
CA ALA A 92 13.47 12.79 5.92
C ALA A 92 13.81 11.83 4.78
N ASN A 93 14.21 10.62 5.12
CA ASN A 93 14.38 9.54 4.16
C ASN A 93 13.04 8.86 3.92
N ILE A 94 12.70 8.63 2.65
CA ILE A 94 11.46 7.95 2.27
C ILE A 94 11.78 6.50 1.94
N TYR A 95 11.02 5.58 2.53
CA TYR A 95 11.07 4.14 2.31
C TYR A 95 9.71 3.66 1.83
N ILE A 96 9.71 2.68 0.94
CA ILE A 96 8.48 2.08 0.41
C ILE A 96 8.45 0.62 0.84
N GLY A 97 7.39 0.26 1.55
CA GLY A 97 7.10 -1.11 1.96
C GLY A 97 5.80 -1.60 1.34
N MET A 98 5.93 -2.55 0.44
CA MET A 98 4.80 -3.19 -0.20
C MET A 98 4.39 -4.46 0.56
N ARG A 99 3.09 -4.82 0.50
CA ARG A 99 2.57 -5.93 1.30
C ARG A 99 2.74 -7.29 0.61
N TYR A 100 2.50 -7.38 -0.68
CA TYR A 100 2.41 -8.67 -1.38
C TYR A 100 3.37 -8.84 -2.54
N TRP A 101 4.13 -7.80 -2.91
CA TRP A 101 5.18 -7.83 -3.92
C TRP A 101 6.29 -6.85 -3.58
N HIS A 102 7.38 -6.87 -4.35
CA HIS A 102 8.54 -6.01 -4.13
C HIS A 102 8.25 -4.51 -4.34
N PRO A 103 8.97 -3.65 -3.60
CA PRO A 103 9.83 -3.97 -2.46
C PRO A 103 9.01 -4.36 -1.23
N PHE A 104 9.24 -5.55 -0.68
CA PHE A 104 8.49 -5.97 0.52
C PHE A 104 8.73 -5.05 1.71
N THR A 105 7.77 -5.00 2.63
CA THR A 105 7.91 -4.23 3.87
C THR A 105 9.14 -4.65 4.66
N GLU A 106 9.49 -5.93 4.64
CA GLU A 106 10.68 -6.49 5.29
C GLU A 106 11.98 -5.92 4.69
N GLU A 107 12.03 -5.73 3.38
CA GLU A 107 13.17 -5.10 2.69
C GLU A 107 13.32 -3.64 3.08
N ALA A 108 12.21 -2.91 3.17
CA ALA A 108 12.21 -1.52 3.64
C ALA A 108 12.71 -1.41 5.09
N ILE A 109 12.24 -2.30 5.97
CA ILE A 109 12.66 -2.36 7.38
C ILE A 109 14.15 -2.65 7.51
N THR A 110 14.68 -3.55 6.68
CA THR A 110 16.13 -3.83 6.64
C THR A 110 16.92 -2.56 6.37
N LYS A 111 16.58 -1.81 5.31
CA LYS A 111 17.22 -0.53 4.97
C LYS A 111 17.11 0.51 6.10
N ILE A 112 15.93 0.64 6.70
CA ILE A 112 15.67 1.56 7.82
C ILE A 112 16.62 1.27 9.01
N THR A 113 16.80 -0.02 9.32
CA THR A 113 17.68 -0.43 10.43
C THR A 113 19.18 -0.30 10.11
N GLU A 114 19.57 -0.49 8.86
CA GLU A 114 20.94 -0.29 8.38
C GLU A 114 21.33 1.20 8.37
N GLU A 115 20.41 2.07 7.98
CA GLU A 115 20.62 3.52 7.93
C GLU A 115 20.52 4.21 9.30
N ASN A 116 20.30 3.45 10.39
CA ASN A 116 20.21 3.96 11.76
C ASN A 116 19.17 5.09 11.93
N ILE A 117 18.02 4.95 11.33
CA ILE A 117 16.89 5.85 11.53
C ILE A 117 16.48 5.84 13.01
N LYS A 118 16.29 7.02 13.60
CA LYS A 118 15.96 7.17 15.03
C LYS A 118 14.48 7.39 15.28
N HIS A 119 13.78 7.96 14.31
CA HIS A 119 12.34 8.21 14.37
C HIS A 119 11.68 7.83 13.04
N LEU A 120 10.71 6.95 13.09
CA LEU A 120 9.99 6.48 11.90
C LEU A 120 8.54 6.98 11.90
N VAL A 121 8.14 7.62 10.81
CA VAL A 121 6.73 7.91 10.53
C VAL A 121 6.20 6.82 9.62
N ILE A 122 5.16 6.12 10.03
CA ILE A 122 4.52 5.06 9.26
C ILE A 122 3.26 5.63 8.61
N LEU A 123 3.24 5.68 7.28
CA LEU A 123 2.17 6.27 6.49
C LEU A 123 1.60 5.25 5.50
N PRO A 124 0.51 4.57 5.83
CA PRO A 124 -0.25 3.81 4.85
C PRO A 124 -0.84 4.72 3.78
N LEU A 125 -0.65 4.37 2.51
CA LEU A 125 -1.21 5.11 1.38
C LEU A 125 -2.68 4.75 1.10
N TYR A 126 -3.34 4.16 2.08
CA TYR A 126 -4.79 3.96 2.10
C TYR A 126 -5.43 5.08 2.91
N PRO A 127 -6.25 5.96 2.29
CA PRO A 127 -6.88 7.05 3.04
C PRO A 127 -7.76 6.56 4.19
N GLN A 128 -8.52 5.49 3.96
CA GLN A 128 -9.38 4.84 4.95
C GLN A 128 -8.67 3.64 5.59
N PHE A 129 -8.98 3.36 6.85
CA PHE A 129 -8.56 2.14 7.51
C PHE A 129 -9.43 0.95 7.09
N SER A 130 -8.80 -0.18 6.78
CA SER A 130 -9.46 -1.48 6.63
C SER A 130 -8.57 -2.57 7.21
N ILE A 131 -9.18 -3.63 7.74
CA ILE A 131 -8.46 -4.79 8.30
C ILE A 131 -7.56 -5.44 7.24
N SER A 132 -8.07 -5.58 6.01
CA SER A 132 -7.37 -6.24 4.90
C SER A 132 -6.29 -5.37 4.23
N THR A 133 -6.23 -4.07 4.51
CA THR A 133 -5.26 -3.14 3.95
C THR A 133 -4.28 -2.63 5.02
N SER A 134 -4.62 -1.50 5.65
CA SER A 134 -3.79 -0.92 6.73
C SER A 134 -3.59 -1.91 7.88
N GLY A 135 -4.64 -2.65 8.26
CA GLY A 135 -4.58 -3.63 9.34
C GLY A 135 -3.59 -4.77 9.05
N SER A 136 -3.62 -5.36 7.85
CA SER A 136 -2.64 -6.37 7.43
C SER A 136 -1.21 -5.84 7.49
N SER A 137 -0.99 -4.62 6.98
CA SER A 137 0.33 -3.98 6.99
C SER A 137 0.83 -3.71 8.42
N PHE A 138 -0.03 -3.19 9.30
CA PHE A 138 0.33 -2.95 10.70
C PHE A 138 0.63 -4.24 11.47
N ARG A 139 -0.13 -5.32 11.24
CA ARG A 139 0.17 -6.62 11.88
C ARG A 139 1.49 -7.21 11.41
N LEU A 140 1.85 -7.03 10.15
CA LEU A 140 3.18 -7.40 9.67
C LEU A 140 4.26 -6.61 10.40
N LEU A 141 4.11 -5.29 10.48
CA LEU A 141 5.05 -4.43 11.20
C LEU A 141 5.17 -4.83 12.67
N GLU A 142 4.07 -5.09 13.36
CA GLU A 142 4.08 -5.55 14.75
C GLU A 142 4.92 -6.83 14.92
N LYS A 143 4.75 -7.82 14.04
CA LYS A 143 5.56 -9.05 14.04
C LYS A 143 7.05 -8.76 13.80
N LEU A 144 7.38 -7.80 12.92
CA LEU A 144 8.77 -7.40 12.66
C LEU A 144 9.37 -6.66 13.87
N TRP A 145 8.61 -5.78 14.52
CA TRP A 145 9.00 -5.09 15.74
C TRP A 145 9.32 -6.06 16.87
N GLN A 146 8.46 -7.05 17.10
CA GLN A 146 8.68 -8.07 18.15
C GLN A 146 9.96 -8.86 17.95
N LYS A 147 10.41 -9.06 16.72
CA LYS A 147 11.57 -9.89 16.35
C LYS A 147 12.88 -9.12 16.20
N ASN A 148 12.84 -7.79 16.14
CA ASN A 148 14.02 -6.98 15.84
C ASN A 148 14.33 -5.99 16.97
N PRO A 149 15.40 -6.22 17.78
CA PRO A 149 15.77 -5.34 18.89
C PRO A 149 16.07 -3.89 18.48
N LYS A 150 16.57 -3.66 17.25
CA LYS A 150 16.82 -2.29 16.76
C LYS A 150 15.50 -1.53 16.54
N LEU A 151 14.45 -2.22 16.08
CA LEU A 151 13.13 -1.60 15.93
C LEU A 151 12.50 -1.29 17.28
N GLN A 152 12.67 -2.16 18.28
CA GLN A 152 12.13 -1.96 19.64
C GLN A 152 12.68 -0.68 20.31
N GLN A 153 13.89 -0.25 19.92
CA GLN A 153 14.54 0.97 20.41
C GLN A 153 14.22 2.21 19.56
N MET A 154 13.53 2.03 18.43
CA MET A 154 13.20 3.10 17.49
C MET A 154 11.89 3.77 17.90
N ALA A 155 11.91 5.11 18.02
CA ALA A 155 10.68 5.87 18.17
C ALA A 155 9.89 5.86 16.86
N TYR A 156 8.55 5.70 16.94
CA TYR A 156 7.71 5.77 15.75
C TYR A 156 6.37 6.45 16.01
N ASN A 157 5.80 7.00 14.95
CA ASN A 157 4.42 7.44 14.89
C ASN A 157 3.73 6.79 13.70
N ALA A 158 2.54 6.24 13.90
CA ALA A 158 1.73 5.69 12.83
C ALA A 158 0.53 6.59 12.53
N ILE A 159 0.25 6.81 11.25
CA ILE A 159 -0.93 7.55 10.77
C ILE A 159 -1.97 6.49 10.35
N PRO A 160 -3.00 6.24 11.16
CA PRO A 160 -3.91 5.11 10.91
C PRO A 160 -4.86 5.38 9.72
N SER A 161 -5.23 6.63 9.50
CA SER A 161 -6.09 7.06 8.39
C SER A 161 -5.98 8.56 8.17
N TRP A 162 -6.29 9.02 6.95
CA TRP A 162 -6.16 10.43 6.57
C TRP A 162 -7.23 10.90 5.57
N TYR A 163 -8.33 10.15 5.43
CA TYR A 163 -9.42 10.45 4.49
C TYR A 163 -10.14 11.78 4.75
N LYS A 164 -9.97 12.36 5.96
CA LYS A 164 -10.55 13.66 6.32
C LYS A 164 -9.61 14.85 6.08
N GLN A 165 -8.40 14.59 5.57
CA GLN A 165 -7.45 15.67 5.30
C GLN A 165 -7.96 16.60 4.19
N SER A 166 -7.97 17.90 4.44
CA SER A 166 -8.51 18.88 3.50
C SER A 166 -7.82 18.85 2.14
N CYS A 167 -6.50 18.69 2.11
CA CYS A 167 -5.74 18.58 0.86
C CYS A 167 -6.11 17.33 0.05
N TYR A 168 -6.42 16.20 0.71
CA TYR A 168 -6.90 15.01 0.03
C TYR A 168 -8.29 15.21 -0.58
N LEU A 169 -9.22 15.80 0.21
CA LEU A 169 -10.56 16.09 -0.26
C LEU A 169 -10.55 17.10 -1.42
N GLN A 170 -9.67 18.12 -1.34
CA GLN A 170 -9.52 19.09 -2.43
C GLN A 170 -8.98 18.41 -3.69
N ALA A 171 -7.95 17.58 -3.60
CA ALA A 171 -7.41 16.85 -4.74
C ALA A 171 -8.47 15.95 -5.41
N MET A 172 -9.32 15.29 -4.61
CA MET A 172 -10.43 14.50 -5.15
C MET A 172 -11.49 15.36 -5.84
N ALA A 173 -11.83 16.51 -5.26
CA ALA A 173 -12.77 17.46 -5.85
C ALA A 173 -12.23 18.04 -7.17
N ASP A 174 -10.93 18.40 -7.21
CA ASP A 174 -10.28 18.92 -8.40
C ASP A 174 -10.29 17.90 -9.55
N LEU A 175 -10.00 16.63 -9.26
CA LEU A 175 -10.06 15.56 -10.27
C LEU A 175 -11.48 15.35 -10.81
N ILE A 176 -12.50 15.38 -9.93
CA ILE A 176 -13.90 15.27 -10.34
C ILE A 176 -14.27 16.47 -11.21
N SER A 177 -13.90 17.68 -10.84
CA SER A 177 -14.19 18.90 -11.60
C SER A 177 -13.54 18.85 -12.99
N GLN A 178 -12.30 18.40 -13.09
CA GLN A 178 -11.59 18.24 -14.38
C GLN A 178 -12.32 17.29 -15.32
N GLU A 179 -12.88 16.19 -14.81
CA GLU A 179 -13.67 15.26 -15.64
C GLU A 179 -15.03 15.85 -16.01
N LEU A 180 -15.69 16.57 -15.10
CA LEU A 180 -16.97 17.24 -15.37
C LEU A 180 -16.83 18.31 -16.47
N ASP A 181 -15.74 19.06 -16.47
CA ASP A 181 -15.46 20.11 -17.44
C ASP A 181 -15.28 19.57 -18.87
N GLN A 182 -15.04 18.27 -19.04
CA GLN A 182 -14.93 17.62 -20.35
C GLN A 182 -16.30 17.18 -20.91
N LEU A 183 -17.37 17.23 -20.11
CA LEU A 183 -18.70 16.81 -20.53
C LEU A 183 -19.43 17.95 -21.25
N LEU A 184 -20.25 17.59 -22.24
CA LEU A 184 -21.09 18.55 -22.95
C LEU A 184 -22.14 19.20 -22.02
N ASN A 185 -22.70 18.42 -21.08
CA ASN A 185 -23.71 18.87 -20.14
C ASN A 185 -23.30 18.50 -18.69
N PRO A 186 -22.32 19.19 -18.09
CA PRO A 186 -21.82 18.85 -16.74
C PRO A 186 -22.89 18.94 -15.64
N ASN A 187 -23.92 19.81 -15.83
CA ASN A 187 -25.01 19.98 -14.87
C ASN A 187 -25.99 18.78 -14.84
N GLU A 188 -25.98 17.94 -15.84
CA GLU A 188 -26.78 16.71 -15.90
C GLU A 188 -25.99 15.47 -15.46
N ALA A 189 -24.72 15.63 -15.14
CA ALA A 189 -23.85 14.53 -14.75
C ALA A 189 -24.19 14.01 -13.34
N HIS A 190 -24.12 12.70 -13.20
CA HIS A 190 -24.26 12.04 -11.91
C HIS A 190 -22.92 11.43 -11.50
N ILE A 191 -22.45 11.75 -10.29
CA ILE A 191 -21.23 11.18 -9.75
C ILE A 191 -21.57 9.89 -9.00
N PHE A 192 -21.05 8.77 -9.51
CA PHE A 192 -21.23 7.47 -8.89
C PHE A 192 -19.98 7.04 -8.13
N PHE A 193 -20.08 7.00 -6.79
CA PHE A 193 -19.00 6.50 -5.93
C PHE A 193 -19.06 4.99 -5.83
N SER A 194 -18.03 4.31 -6.36
CA SER A 194 -17.86 2.86 -6.21
C SER A 194 -16.88 2.57 -5.08
N ALA A 195 -17.30 1.75 -4.14
CA ALA A 195 -16.46 1.33 -3.01
C ALA A 195 -16.39 -0.18 -2.91
N HIS A 196 -15.20 -0.69 -2.58
CA HIS A 196 -15.03 -2.11 -2.29
C HIS A 196 -15.66 -2.45 -0.94
N GLY A 197 -16.63 -3.36 -0.94
CA GLY A 197 -17.25 -3.85 0.27
C GLY A 197 -16.30 -4.74 1.08
N VAL A 198 -16.36 -4.60 2.41
CA VAL A 198 -15.68 -5.50 3.34
C VAL A 198 -16.72 -6.21 4.20
N PRO A 199 -16.51 -7.50 4.59
CA PRO A 199 -17.42 -8.19 5.47
C PRO A 199 -17.58 -7.41 6.79
N LYS A 200 -18.81 -7.32 7.29
CA LYS A 200 -19.04 -6.89 8.66
C LYS A 200 -18.59 -8.04 9.57
N SER A 201 -17.60 -7.79 10.40
CA SER A 201 -17.15 -8.71 11.44
C SER A 201 -18.10 -8.69 12.63
#